data_33b53ece84861322930db8c7e8fdafce
#
_entry.id   33b53ece84861322930db8c7e8fdafce
#
_cell.length_a   1.000
_cell.length_b   1.000
_cell.length_c   1.000
_cell.angle_alpha   90.00
_cell.angle_beta   90.00
_cell.angle_gamma   90.00
#
_symmetry.space_group_name_H-M   'P 1'
#
loop_
_entity.id
_entity.type
_entity.pdbx_description
1 polymer ?
#
loop_
_entity_poly.entity_id
_entity_poly.type
_entity_poly.pdbx_seq_one_letter_code
_entity_poly.pdbx_strand_id
1 'polypeptide(L)'
;MRRKSAVRAVGLFLLAALAILILCRRQHTSAVRPKDRFSGQNPQLHSTADADGDGVDDQTDILNGALAYVSTRPKYKSRYYETGYPDDGYGVCTDVVAYALKNAGYDLQALVDADIREYPEEYGITTPDKNIDFRRVRNLKVFFSRNAVKLTTNVSETEQWQGGDIVIFEKHIGIVSDRRNKNGVPYVIHHNEPWQTAYEQDVLEKRTDIVGHYRISE
;
A
#
# COMPACT_ATOMS: atom_id res chain seq x y z
N MET A 1 -13.98 53.54 15.08
CA MET A 1 -12.79 52.72 14.89
C MET A 1 -12.86 51.35 15.60
N ARG A 2 -13.35 51.19 16.82
CA ARG A 2 -13.43 49.93 17.59
C ARG A 2 -14.21 48.78 16.93
N ARG A 3 -15.33 49.05 16.22
CA ARG A 3 -16.16 48.02 15.56
C ARG A 3 -15.45 47.31 14.38
N LYS A 4 -14.63 48.03 13.60
CA LYS A 4 -13.88 47.46 12.46
C LYS A 4 -12.74 46.55 12.93
N SER A 5 -12.12 46.86 14.08
CA SER A 5 -11.05 46.01 14.65
C SER A 5 -11.61 44.73 15.26
N ALA A 6 -12.78 44.76 15.90
CA ALA A 6 -13.44 43.58 16.42
C ALA A 6 -13.87 42.61 15.31
N VAL A 7 -14.42 43.10 14.20
CA VAL A 7 -14.80 42.27 13.04
C VAL A 7 -13.59 41.59 12.41
N ARG A 8 -12.46 42.31 12.31
CA ARG A 8 -11.17 41.77 11.78
C ARG A 8 -10.61 40.68 12.73
N ALA A 9 -10.67 40.89 14.04
CA ALA A 9 -10.21 39.91 15.03
C ALA A 9 -11.06 38.61 15.00
N VAL A 10 -12.39 38.73 14.87
CA VAL A 10 -13.27 37.56 14.72
C VAL A 10 -13.01 36.83 13.42
N GLY A 11 -12.81 37.56 12.31
CA GLY A 11 -12.47 36.94 11.02
C GLY A 11 -11.14 36.14 11.05
N LEU A 12 -10.11 36.70 11.69
CA LEU A 12 -8.82 36.02 11.87
C LEU A 12 -8.95 34.76 12.77
N PHE A 13 -9.75 34.85 13.83
CA PHE A 13 -9.98 33.70 14.71
C PHE A 13 -10.73 32.56 13.98
N LEU A 14 -11.75 32.87 13.18
CA LEU A 14 -12.46 31.89 12.37
C LEU A 14 -11.57 31.24 11.32
N LEU A 15 -10.70 32.01 10.66
CA LEU A 15 -9.72 31.48 9.71
C LEU A 15 -8.70 30.57 10.39
N ALA A 16 -8.20 30.95 11.57
CA ALA A 16 -7.30 30.10 12.36
C ALA A 16 -7.97 28.82 12.82
N ALA A 17 -9.21 28.89 13.32
CA ALA A 17 -9.99 27.74 13.73
C ALA A 17 -10.27 26.79 12.53
N LEU A 18 -10.60 27.33 11.37
CA LEU A 18 -10.80 26.57 10.14
C LEU A 18 -9.47 25.90 9.69
N ALA A 19 -8.37 26.60 9.75
CA ALA A 19 -7.05 26.06 9.44
C ALA A 19 -6.65 24.92 10.38
N ILE A 20 -6.90 25.07 11.69
CA ILE A 20 -6.68 24.03 12.69
C ILE A 20 -7.59 22.82 12.42
N LEU A 21 -8.86 23.03 12.08
CA LEU A 21 -9.83 21.98 11.76
C LEU A 21 -9.39 21.20 10.49
N ILE A 22 -8.89 21.92 9.48
CA ILE A 22 -8.34 21.32 8.25
C ILE A 22 -7.06 20.53 8.57
N LEU A 23 -6.17 21.05 9.40
CA LEU A 23 -4.95 20.38 9.83
C LEU A 23 -5.26 19.11 10.65
N CYS A 24 -6.22 19.19 11.58
CA CYS A 24 -6.67 18.02 12.36
C CYS A 24 -7.32 16.95 11.47
N ARG A 25 -8.13 17.33 10.48
CA ARG A 25 -8.73 16.39 9.53
C ARG A 25 -7.70 15.75 8.60
N ARG A 26 -6.63 16.46 8.23
CA ARG A 26 -5.55 15.94 7.37
C ARG A 26 -4.61 14.97 8.08
N GLN A 27 -4.68 14.82 9.40
CA GLN A 27 -3.86 13.87 10.16
C GLN A 27 -4.46 12.46 10.28
N HIS A 28 -5.65 12.22 9.71
CA HIS A 28 -6.33 10.94 9.82
C HIS A 28 -6.70 10.42 8.43
N THR A 29 -5.83 9.56 7.90
CA THR A 29 -6.14 8.76 6.71
C THR A 29 -7.32 7.84 7.01
N SER A 30 -8.32 7.83 6.14
CA SER A 30 -9.50 6.99 6.31
C SER A 30 -9.20 5.55 5.94
N ALA A 31 -9.58 4.61 6.81
CA ALA A 31 -9.60 3.18 6.52
C ALA A 31 -10.99 2.70 6.04
N VAL A 32 -11.93 3.63 5.81
CA VAL A 32 -13.24 3.28 5.24
C VAL A 32 -13.05 2.90 3.78
N ARG A 33 -13.50 1.71 3.44
CA ARG A 33 -13.40 1.18 2.09
C ARG A 33 -14.33 1.92 1.12
N PRO A 34 -13.90 2.19 -0.12
CA PRO A 34 -14.75 2.77 -1.14
C PRO A 34 -15.89 1.81 -1.49
N LYS A 35 -16.97 2.37 -2.04
CA LYS A 35 -18.03 1.53 -2.61
C LYS A 35 -17.49 0.83 -3.85
N ASP A 36 -17.67 -0.49 -3.91
CA ASP A 36 -17.46 -1.23 -5.15
C ASP A 36 -18.54 -0.82 -6.17
N ARG A 37 -18.10 -0.35 -7.33
CA ARG A 37 -18.98 0.13 -8.40
C ARG A 37 -19.06 -0.82 -9.57
N PHE A 38 -18.43 -2.00 -9.47
CA PHE A 38 -18.30 -2.97 -10.55
C PHE A 38 -18.54 -4.41 -10.08
N SER A 39 -19.16 -4.59 -8.91
CA SER A 39 -19.31 -5.88 -8.27
C SER A 39 -20.07 -6.89 -9.14
N GLY A 40 -19.62 -8.14 -9.11
CA GLY A 40 -20.22 -9.25 -9.86
C GLY A 40 -19.81 -9.33 -11.35
N GLN A 41 -19.05 -8.37 -11.88
CA GLN A 41 -18.57 -8.42 -13.26
C GLN A 41 -17.16 -9.02 -13.36
N ASN A 42 -16.33 -8.82 -12.34
CA ASN A 42 -15.01 -9.45 -12.21
C ASN A 42 -14.98 -10.21 -10.88
N PRO A 43 -15.20 -11.53 -10.89
CA PRO A 43 -15.09 -12.33 -9.66
C PRO A 43 -13.66 -12.27 -9.10
N GLN A 44 -13.55 -12.30 -7.77
CA GLN A 44 -12.25 -12.36 -7.09
C GLN A 44 -11.54 -13.66 -7.48
N LEU A 45 -10.26 -13.56 -7.79
CA LEU A 45 -9.39 -14.71 -7.98
C LEU A 45 -9.10 -15.36 -6.61
N HIS A 46 -9.10 -16.66 -6.58
CA HIS A 46 -8.60 -17.47 -5.48
C HIS A 46 -7.40 -18.26 -5.98
N SER A 47 -6.28 -18.21 -5.27
CA SER A 47 -5.11 -19.01 -5.61
C SER A 47 -5.30 -20.46 -5.14
N THR A 48 -4.48 -21.39 -5.66
CA THR A 48 -4.46 -22.77 -5.19
C THR A 48 -3.51 -22.96 -4.00
N ALA A 49 -2.71 -21.94 -3.69
CA ALA A 49 -1.75 -21.96 -2.59
C ALA A 49 -2.38 -21.43 -1.29
N ASP A 50 -1.95 -22.04 -0.18
CA ASP A 50 -2.28 -21.71 1.21
C ASP A 50 -0.99 -21.97 2.00
N ALA A 51 -0.12 -20.94 2.06
CA ALA A 51 1.26 -21.09 2.54
C ALA A 51 1.35 -21.24 4.06
N ASP A 52 0.38 -20.73 4.82
CA ASP A 52 0.34 -20.85 6.28
C ASP A 52 -0.55 -21.99 6.76
N GLY A 53 -1.35 -22.60 5.86
CA GLY A 53 -2.16 -23.78 6.12
C GLY A 53 -3.41 -23.50 6.95
N ASP A 54 -3.93 -22.28 6.93
CA ASP A 54 -5.10 -21.89 7.74
C ASP A 54 -6.45 -22.17 7.04
N GLY A 55 -6.43 -22.57 5.77
CA GLY A 55 -7.59 -22.88 4.94
C GLY A 55 -8.13 -21.71 4.13
N VAL A 56 -7.44 -20.57 4.13
CA VAL A 56 -7.70 -19.44 3.24
C VAL A 56 -6.60 -19.39 2.18
N ASP A 57 -6.96 -19.08 0.94
CA ASP A 57 -5.96 -19.01 -0.13
C ASP A 57 -5.09 -17.75 0.00
N ASP A 58 -3.82 -17.83 -0.44
CA ASP A 58 -2.83 -16.75 -0.32
C ASP A 58 -3.31 -15.41 -0.90
N GLN A 59 -4.03 -15.45 -2.03
CA GLN A 59 -4.51 -14.23 -2.70
C GLN A 59 -5.52 -13.48 -1.83
N THR A 60 -6.42 -14.23 -1.18
CA THR A 60 -7.39 -13.70 -0.22
C THR A 60 -6.69 -13.20 1.04
N ASP A 61 -5.69 -13.94 1.55
CA ASP A 61 -4.96 -13.56 2.74
C ASP A 61 -4.10 -12.30 2.55
N ILE A 62 -3.43 -12.15 1.41
CA ILE A 62 -2.70 -10.93 1.08
C ILE A 62 -3.63 -9.73 1.09
N LEU A 63 -4.81 -9.83 0.45
CA LEU A 63 -5.81 -8.77 0.47
C LEU A 63 -6.27 -8.45 1.89
N ASN A 64 -6.65 -9.47 2.66
CA ASN A 64 -7.13 -9.33 4.03
C ASN A 64 -6.06 -8.73 4.94
N GLY A 65 -4.80 -9.15 4.81
CA GLY A 65 -3.66 -8.63 5.55
C GLY A 65 -3.40 -7.15 5.28
N ALA A 66 -3.49 -6.72 4.00
CA ALA A 66 -3.40 -5.31 3.65
C ALA A 66 -4.51 -4.48 4.30
N LEU A 67 -5.76 -4.97 4.23
CA LEU A 67 -6.92 -4.31 4.83
C LEU A 67 -6.81 -4.26 6.37
N ALA A 68 -6.39 -5.35 7.00
CA ALA A 68 -6.17 -5.42 8.44
C ALA A 68 -5.10 -4.42 8.88
N TYR A 69 -3.96 -4.36 8.19
CA TYR A 69 -2.91 -3.39 8.50
C TYR A 69 -3.40 -1.94 8.40
N VAL A 70 -4.04 -1.54 7.30
CA VAL A 70 -4.50 -0.16 7.16
C VAL A 70 -5.66 0.20 8.09
N SER A 71 -6.39 -0.80 8.61
CA SER A 71 -7.43 -0.59 9.63
C SER A 71 -6.86 -0.09 10.96
N THR A 72 -5.58 -0.36 11.25
CA THR A 72 -4.86 0.18 12.42
C THR A 72 -4.55 1.68 12.28
N ARG A 73 -4.74 2.25 11.08
CA ARG A 73 -4.52 3.67 10.77
C ARG A 73 -3.10 4.15 11.10
N PRO A 74 -2.05 3.49 10.59
CA PRO A 74 -0.68 3.90 10.84
C PRO A 74 -0.45 5.33 10.34
N LYS A 75 0.28 6.14 11.09
CA LYS A 75 0.69 7.47 10.64
C LYS A 75 1.85 7.36 9.65
N TYR A 76 1.88 8.22 8.64
CA TYR A 76 2.97 8.20 7.66
C TYR A 76 4.28 8.70 8.27
N LYS A 77 5.26 7.81 8.37
CA LYS A 77 6.64 8.17 8.72
C LYS A 77 7.60 7.04 8.34
N SER A 78 8.64 7.39 7.56
CA SER A 78 9.75 6.48 7.30
C SER A 78 10.72 6.54 8.48
N ARG A 79 11.01 5.36 9.08
CA ARG A 79 11.95 5.18 10.18
C ARG A 79 12.72 3.87 9.99
N TYR A 80 13.88 3.79 10.61
CA TYR A 80 14.57 2.53 10.82
C TYR A 80 14.01 1.84 12.07
N TYR A 81 13.86 0.52 12.01
CA TYR A 81 13.42 -0.33 13.11
C TYR A 81 14.41 -1.50 13.26
N GLU A 82 14.89 -1.73 14.49
CA GLU A 82 15.85 -2.80 14.79
C GLU A 82 15.29 -4.21 14.52
N THR A 83 13.97 -4.35 14.50
CA THR A 83 13.26 -5.59 14.14
C THR A 83 12.89 -5.64 12.66
N GLY A 84 13.06 -4.53 11.92
CA GLY A 84 12.61 -4.35 10.55
C GLY A 84 11.17 -3.88 10.43
N TYR A 85 10.25 -4.42 11.22
CA TYR A 85 8.82 -4.07 11.17
C TYR A 85 8.48 -2.91 12.10
N PRO A 86 7.63 -1.94 11.66
CA PRO A 86 7.10 -0.89 12.53
C PRO A 86 6.26 -1.44 13.68
N ASP A 87 6.49 -0.95 14.89
CA ASP A 87 5.78 -1.33 16.12
C ASP A 87 5.21 -0.12 16.90
N ASP A 88 5.33 1.09 16.31
CA ASP A 88 5.05 2.37 16.98
C ASP A 88 3.85 3.13 16.37
N GLY A 89 3.04 2.47 15.55
CA GLY A 89 1.88 3.07 14.87
C GLY A 89 2.25 4.01 13.72
N TYR A 90 3.49 3.91 13.21
CA TYR A 90 3.90 4.55 11.97
C TYR A 90 4.12 3.51 10.87
N GLY A 91 4.20 3.97 9.62
CA GLY A 91 4.49 3.11 8.49
C GLY A 91 4.54 3.86 7.17
N VAL A 92 4.89 3.13 6.10
CA VAL A 92 4.96 3.63 4.73
C VAL A 92 4.39 2.58 3.75
N CYS A 93 4.47 2.83 2.46
CA CYS A 93 3.90 1.96 1.43
C CYS A 93 4.39 0.51 1.48
N THR A 94 5.68 0.30 1.72
CA THR A 94 6.27 -1.04 1.81
C THR A 94 5.80 -1.84 3.02
N ASP A 95 5.40 -1.16 4.10
CA ASP A 95 4.87 -1.83 5.28
C ASP A 95 3.47 -2.41 5.01
N VAL A 96 2.64 -1.76 4.17
CA VAL A 96 1.35 -2.33 3.72
C VAL A 96 1.58 -3.68 3.06
N VAL A 97 2.57 -3.76 2.15
CA VAL A 97 2.90 -5.01 1.43
C VAL A 97 3.51 -6.05 2.37
N ALA A 98 4.42 -5.64 3.24
CA ALA A 98 5.07 -6.55 4.17
C ALA A 98 4.08 -7.21 5.15
N TYR A 99 3.15 -6.43 5.70
CA TYR A 99 2.11 -6.97 6.57
C TYR A 99 1.06 -7.78 5.81
N ALA A 100 0.76 -7.42 4.56
CA ALA A 100 -0.12 -8.20 3.69
C ALA A 100 0.45 -9.60 3.45
N LEU A 101 1.72 -9.69 3.04
CA LEU A 101 2.39 -10.96 2.81
C LEU A 101 2.59 -11.77 4.09
N LYS A 102 2.86 -11.10 5.21
CA LYS A 102 2.98 -11.77 6.51
C LYS A 102 1.67 -12.45 6.93
N ASN A 103 0.52 -11.89 6.58
CA ASN A 103 -0.79 -12.50 6.85
C ASN A 103 -1.01 -13.79 6.06
N ALA A 104 -0.40 -13.91 4.89
CA ALA A 104 -0.42 -15.11 4.05
C ALA A 104 0.79 -16.05 4.31
N GLY A 105 1.46 -15.93 5.47
CA GLY A 105 2.56 -16.81 5.85
C GLY A 105 3.93 -16.46 5.24
N TYR A 106 4.07 -15.39 4.46
CA TYR A 106 5.34 -15.00 3.82
C TYR A 106 6.11 -13.97 4.64
N ASP A 107 7.27 -14.36 5.17
CA ASP A 107 8.20 -13.40 5.80
C ASP A 107 9.01 -12.65 4.74
N LEU A 108 8.46 -11.51 4.29
CA LEU A 108 9.10 -10.70 3.26
C LEU A 108 10.50 -10.21 3.66
N GLN A 109 10.76 -9.96 4.94
CA GLN A 109 12.07 -9.58 5.44
C GLN A 109 13.10 -10.68 5.20
N ALA A 110 12.76 -11.91 5.58
CA ALA A 110 13.63 -13.08 5.41
C ALA A 110 13.82 -13.43 3.93
N LEU A 111 12.75 -13.38 3.14
CA LEU A 111 12.79 -13.70 1.71
C LEU A 111 13.67 -12.71 0.93
N VAL A 112 13.50 -11.40 1.18
CA VAL A 112 14.32 -10.37 0.50
C VAL A 112 15.78 -10.43 0.97
N ASP A 113 16.06 -10.66 2.25
CA ASP A 113 17.44 -10.81 2.74
C ASP A 113 18.13 -12.01 2.10
N ALA A 114 17.44 -13.13 1.95
CA ALA A 114 17.98 -14.33 1.28
C ALA A 114 18.28 -14.07 -0.20
N ASP A 115 17.34 -13.46 -0.95
CA ASP A 115 17.52 -13.17 -2.37
C ASP A 115 18.64 -12.15 -2.62
N ILE A 116 18.77 -11.12 -1.77
CA ILE A 116 19.88 -10.15 -1.83
C ILE A 116 21.23 -10.83 -1.60
N ARG A 117 21.32 -11.76 -0.63
CA ARG A 117 22.58 -12.46 -0.34
C ARG A 117 22.98 -13.41 -1.46
N GLU A 118 22.03 -13.99 -2.15
CA GLU A 118 22.28 -14.89 -3.28
C GLU A 118 22.60 -14.13 -4.56
N TYR A 119 21.96 -12.95 -4.78
CA TYR A 119 22.09 -12.16 -6.02
C TYR A 119 22.39 -10.67 -5.75
N PRO A 120 23.44 -10.33 -5.00
CA PRO A 120 23.71 -8.95 -4.57
C PRO A 120 23.87 -7.96 -5.72
N GLU A 121 24.38 -8.40 -6.87
CA GLU A 121 24.59 -7.57 -8.06
C GLU A 121 23.26 -7.06 -8.64
N GLU A 122 22.20 -7.87 -8.60
CA GLU A 122 20.87 -7.51 -9.11
C GLU A 122 20.27 -6.33 -8.32
N TYR A 123 20.62 -6.24 -7.04
CA TYR A 123 20.17 -5.18 -6.15
C TYR A 123 21.14 -3.97 -6.08
N GLY A 124 22.37 -4.14 -6.56
CA GLY A 124 23.43 -3.16 -6.39
C GLY A 124 23.74 -2.88 -4.91
N ILE A 125 23.67 -3.92 -4.06
CA ILE A 125 23.90 -3.84 -2.61
C ILE A 125 25.19 -4.57 -2.28
N THR A 126 26.13 -3.84 -1.65
CA THR A 126 27.39 -4.41 -1.14
C THR A 126 27.31 -4.82 0.32
N THR A 127 26.46 -4.18 1.09
CA THR A 127 26.27 -4.45 2.53
C THR A 127 24.76 -4.57 2.80
N PRO A 128 24.23 -5.80 2.79
CA PRO A 128 22.82 -6.03 3.09
C PRO A 128 22.45 -5.64 4.53
N ASP A 129 21.29 -5.01 4.68
CA ASP A 129 20.67 -4.73 5.97
C ASP A 129 19.22 -5.25 5.94
N LYS A 130 19.00 -6.44 6.49
CA LYS A 130 17.71 -7.11 6.49
C LYS A 130 16.58 -6.26 7.09
N ASN A 131 16.91 -5.34 8.01
CA ASN A 131 15.90 -4.54 8.72
C ASN A 131 15.36 -3.37 7.91
N ILE A 132 16.02 -3.02 6.78
CA ILE A 132 15.57 -1.92 5.92
C ILE A 132 15.43 -2.31 4.46
N ASP A 133 16.15 -3.32 3.97
CA ASP A 133 16.21 -3.62 2.54
C ASP A 133 14.86 -4.06 1.97
N PHE A 134 14.08 -4.86 2.69
CA PHE A 134 12.71 -5.25 2.31
C PHE A 134 11.70 -4.08 2.36
N ARG A 135 12.08 -2.94 2.92
CA ARG A 135 11.28 -1.71 2.99
C ARG A 135 11.70 -0.66 1.94
N ARG A 136 12.47 -1.07 0.94
CA ARG A 136 12.89 -0.21 -0.18
C ARG A 136 12.20 -0.62 -1.46
N VAL A 137 11.40 0.24 -2.06
CA VAL A 137 10.64 -0.04 -3.30
C VAL A 137 11.56 -0.55 -4.42
N ARG A 138 12.76 0.02 -4.58
CA ARG A 138 13.73 -0.45 -5.58
C ARG A 138 14.12 -1.92 -5.40
N ASN A 139 14.29 -2.36 -4.15
CA ASN A 139 14.66 -3.74 -3.84
C ASN A 139 13.46 -4.67 -4.05
N LEU A 140 12.26 -4.25 -3.63
CA LEU A 140 11.03 -5.01 -3.85
C LEU A 140 10.72 -5.18 -5.33
N LYS A 141 11.04 -4.18 -6.18
CA LYS A 141 10.93 -4.31 -7.63
C LYS A 141 11.81 -5.45 -8.17
N VAL A 142 13.05 -5.55 -7.72
CA VAL A 142 13.94 -6.65 -8.08
C VAL A 142 13.40 -7.97 -7.55
N PHE A 143 13.07 -8.03 -6.25
CA PHE A 143 12.56 -9.23 -5.60
C PHE A 143 11.33 -9.81 -6.31
N PHE A 144 10.28 -9.01 -6.52
CA PHE A 144 9.06 -9.51 -7.16
C PHE A 144 9.27 -9.85 -8.64
N SER A 145 10.17 -9.17 -9.34
CA SER A 145 10.48 -9.53 -10.74
C SER A 145 11.16 -10.88 -10.88
N ARG A 146 11.79 -11.37 -9.81
CA ARG A 146 12.50 -12.66 -9.76
C ARG A 146 11.67 -13.79 -9.17
N ASN A 147 10.81 -13.46 -8.19
CA ASN A 147 10.20 -14.45 -7.30
C ASN A 147 8.66 -14.50 -7.38
N ALA A 148 8.02 -13.70 -8.24
CA ALA A 148 6.58 -13.64 -8.37
C ALA A 148 6.13 -13.75 -9.83
N VAL A 149 4.87 -14.13 -10.04
CA VAL A 149 4.25 -14.18 -11.36
C VAL A 149 4.12 -12.74 -11.90
N LYS A 150 4.74 -12.46 -13.03
CA LYS A 150 4.66 -11.15 -13.68
C LYS A 150 3.38 -11.05 -14.53
N LEU A 151 2.61 -10.01 -14.29
CA LEU A 151 1.34 -9.74 -14.96
C LEU A 151 1.45 -8.48 -15.85
N THR A 152 0.37 -8.21 -16.61
CA THR A 152 0.27 -7.00 -17.45
C THR A 152 0.28 -5.72 -16.60
N THR A 153 0.92 -4.67 -17.10
CA THR A 153 0.82 -3.32 -16.54
C THR A 153 -0.22 -2.45 -17.26
N ASN A 154 -0.91 -3.03 -18.26
CA ASN A 154 -1.99 -2.35 -18.96
C ASN A 154 -3.25 -2.31 -18.07
N VAL A 155 -3.59 -1.16 -17.55
CA VAL A 155 -4.74 -0.96 -16.66
C VAL A 155 -6.08 -1.22 -17.32
N SER A 156 -6.16 -1.17 -18.68
CA SER A 156 -7.39 -1.46 -19.41
C SER A 156 -7.74 -2.96 -19.47
N GLU A 157 -6.79 -3.84 -19.16
CA GLU A 157 -7.02 -5.29 -19.02
C GLU A 157 -7.53 -5.60 -17.61
N THR A 158 -8.67 -5.02 -17.26
CA THR A 158 -9.19 -4.97 -15.88
C THR A 158 -9.37 -6.34 -15.21
N GLU A 159 -9.56 -7.39 -15.99
CA GLU A 159 -9.72 -8.78 -15.52
C GLU A 159 -8.41 -9.37 -14.98
N GLN A 160 -7.26 -8.87 -15.47
CA GLN A 160 -5.94 -9.32 -15.04
C GLN A 160 -5.54 -8.75 -13.67
N TRP A 161 -6.19 -7.66 -13.25
CA TRP A 161 -5.93 -6.99 -11.98
C TRP A 161 -6.86 -7.53 -10.90
N GLN A 162 -6.30 -8.28 -9.95
CA GLN A 162 -7.07 -8.95 -8.92
C GLN A 162 -6.71 -8.45 -7.51
N GLY A 163 -7.68 -8.49 -6.59
CA GLY A 163 -7.43 -8.15 -5.18
C GLY A 163 -6.35 -9.06 -4.61
N GLY A 164 -5.37 -8.48 -3.91
CA GLY A 164 -4.19 -9.19 -3.40
C GLY A 164 -2.96 -9.10 -4.32
N ASP A 165 -3.12 -8.71 -5.60
CA ASP A 165 -1.97 -8.46 -6.47
C ASP A 165 -1.10 -7.30 -5.95
N ILE A 166 0.18 -7.32 -6.29
CA ILE A 166 1.15 -6.30 -5.93
C ILE A 166 1.35 -5.36 -7.12
N VAL A 167 1.14 -4.07 -6.93
CA VAL A 167 1.44 -3.05 -7.94
C VAL A 167 2.64 -2.21 -7.51
N ILE A 168 3.61 -2.06 -8.43
CA ILE A 168 4.82 -1.25 -8.23
C ILE A 168 4.82 -0.07 -9.20
N PHE A 169 5.00 1.11 -8.66
CA PHE A 169 5.26 2.35 -9.36
C PHE A 169 6.76 2.68 -9.24
N GLU A 170 7.27 3.67 -9.95
CA GLU A 170 8.70 4.01 -9.91
C GLU A 170 9.26 4.20 -8.49
N LYS A 171 8.49 4.85 -7.60
CA LYS A 171 8.90 5.18 -6.22
C LYS A 171 7.87 4.78 -5.16
N HIS A 172 6.92 3.92 -5.52
CA HIS A 172 5.81 3.57 -4.65
C HIS A 172 5.36 2.12 -4.89
N ILE A 173 4.65 1.53 -3.92
CA ILE A 173 4.12 0.17 -3.99
C ILE A 173 2.79 0.08 -3.23
N GLY A 174 1.94 -0.84 -3.61
CA GLY A 174 0.68 -1.10 -2.91
C GLY A 174 0.11 -2.48 -3.27
N ILE A 175 -0.99 -2.81 -2.61
CA ILE A 175 -1.79 -4.01 -2.88
C ILE A 175 -3.03 -3.60 -3.69
N VAL A 176 -3.34 -4.33 -4.74
CA VAL A 176 -4.54 -4.16 -5.53
C VAL A 176 -5.75 -4.57 -4.69
N SER A 177 -6.80 -3.77 -4.71
CA SER A 177 -8.05 -4.01 -3.99
C SER A 177 -9.01 -4.89 -4.80
N ASP A 178 -9.92 -5.59 -4.12
CA ASP A 178 -11.10 -6.22 -4.69
C ASP A 178 -12.20 -5.21 -5.06
N ARG A 179 -12.11 -3.95 -4.58
CA ARG A 179 -13.05 -2.87 -4.92
C ARG A 179 -12.64 -2.20 -6.22
N ARG A 180 -13.64 -1.89 -7.06
CA ARG A 180 -13.43 -1.32 -8.39
C ARG A 180 -14.22 -0.04 -8.59
N ASN A 181 -13.68 0.86 -9.41
CA ASN A 181 -14.37 2.05 -9.86
C ASN A 181 -15.41 1.72 -10.95
N LYS A 182 -16.09 2.73 -11.48
CA LYS A 182 -17.13 2.56 -12.52
C LYS A 182 -16.62 1.99 -13.85
N ASN A 183 -15.32 2.08 -14.09
CA ASN A 183 -14.67 1.58 -15.31
C ASN A 183 -14.14 0.15 -15.14
N GLY A 184 -14.36 -0.48 -13.97
CA GLY A 184 -13.87 -1.81 -13.66
C GLY A 184 -12.42 -1.84 -13.18
N VAL A 185 -11.75 -0.69 -13.07
CA VAL A 185 -10.36 -0.60 -12.59
C VAL A 185 -10.34 -0.67 -11.06
N PRO A 186 -9.50 -1.55 -10.46
CA PRO A 186 -9.46 -1.69 -9.02
C PRO A 186 -8.82 -0.48 -8.34
N TYR A 187 -9.21 -0.28 -7.08
CA TYR A 187 -8.51 0.62 -6.18
C TYR A 187 -7.16 0.04 -5.76
N VAL A 188 -6.32 0.84 -5.14
CA VAL A 188 -5.04 0.41 -4.54
C VAL A 188 -5.06 0.69 -3.06
N ILE A 189 -4.68 -0.31 -2.26
CA ILE A 189 -4.46 -0.21 -0.82
C ILE A 189 -2.99 0.16 -0.63
N HIS A 190 -2.74 1.38 -0.13
CA HIS A 190 -1.38 1.91 0.00
C HIS A 190 -1.26 2.99 1.08
N HIS A 191 -0.02 3.33 1.44
CA HIS A 191 0.28 4.43 2.36
C HIS A 191 1.34 5.32 1.73
N ASN A 192 0.92 6.40 1.06
CA ASN A 192 1.77 7.18 0.17
C ASN A 192 2.44 8.40 0.83
N GLU A 193 1.70 9.12 1.69
CA GLU A 193 2.14 10.41 2.22
C GLU A 193 1.36 10.82 3.48
N PRO A 194 1.87 11.78 4.28
CA PRO A 194 1.20 12.24 5.50
C PRO A 194 -0.18 12.87 5.30
N TRP A 195 -0.46 13.33 4.09
CA TRP A 195 -1.69 14.05 3.75
C TRP A 195 -2.71 13.20 2.99
N GLN A 196 -2.43 11.91 2.85
CA GLN A 196 -3.32 10.95 2.19
C GLN A 196 -4.68 10.92 2.90
N THR A 197 -5.76 10.99 2.13
CA THR A 197 -7.13 11.07 2.69
C THR A 197 -7.76 9.71 2.96
N ALA A 198 -7.37 8.68 2.22
CA ALA A 198 -7.82 7.30 2.39
C ALA A 198 -6.70 6.33 2.03
N TYR A 199 -6.65 5.15 2.68
CA TYR A 199 -5.66 4.11 2.35
C TYR A 199 -6.01 3.36 1.06
N GLU A 200 -7.28 3.24 0.71
CA GLU A 200 -7.77 2.57 -0.49
C GLU A 200 -8.24 3.64 -1.48
N GLN A 201 -7.49 3.83 -2.58
CA GLN A 201 -7.67 4.96 -3.50
C GLN A 201 -7.74 4.53 -4.96
N ASP A 202 -8.52 5.30 -5.74
CA ASP A 202 -8.64 5.20 -7.20
C ASP A 202 -7.46 5.92 -7.87
N VAL A 203 -6.34 5.21 -8.04
CA VAL A 203 -5.09 5.79 -8.52
C VAL A 203 -4.53 5.14 -9.79
N LEU A 204 -4.88 3.90 -10.11
CA LEU A 204 -4.28 3.17 -11.24
C LEU A 204 -4.45 3.90 -12.57
N GLU A 205 -5.66 4.34 -12.91
CA GLU A 205 -5.91 5.05 -14.17
C GLU A 205 -5.22 6.42 -14.26
N LYS A 206 -4.78 6.96 -13.12
CA LYS A 206 -4.18 8.30 -13.03
C LYS A 206 -2.66 8.27 -13.06
N ARG A 207 -2.08 7.08 -12.94
CA ARG A 207 -0.63 6.90 -12.84
C ARG A 207 -0.08 6.39 -14.17
N THR A 208 1.01 7.02 -14.60
CA THR A 208 1.76 6.67 -15.82
C THR A 208 3.08 6.00 -15.52
N ASP A 209 3.38 5.80 -14.23
CA ASP A 209 4.64 5.27 -13.71
C ASP A 209 4.49 3.86 -13.12
N ILE A 210 3.54 3.05 -13.62
CA ILE A 210 3.43 1.63 -13.25
C ILE A 210 4.60 0.88 -13.91
N VAL A 211 5.45 0.28 -13.09
CA VAL A 211 6.66 -0.43 -13.53
C VAL A 211 6.63 -1.92 -13.20
N GLY A 212 5.60 -2.39 -12.52
CA GLY A 212 5.40 -3.81 -12.21
C GLY A 212 4.00 -4.11 -11.68
N HIS A 213 3.52 -5.30 -12.03
CA HIS A 213 2.30 -5.90 -11.53
C HIS A 213 2.58 -7.38 -11.32
N TYR A 214 2.38 -7.88 -10.12
CA TYR A 214 2.81 -9.20 -9.71
C TYR A 214 1.76 -9.91 -8.85
N ARG A 215 1.78 -11.26 -8.91
CA ARG A 215 1.02 -12.16 -8.04
C ARG A 215 1.98 -13.14 -7.39
N ILE A 216 1.78 -13.45 -6.09
CA ILE A 216 2.68 -14.34 -5.35
C ILE A 216 2.48 -15.79 -5.75
N SER A 217 1.21 -16.21 -5.91
CA SER A 217 0.84 -17.60 -6.22
C SER A 217 -0.34 -17.65 -7.21
N GLU A 218 -0.45 -18.74 -7.96
CA GLU A 218 -1.55 -19.02 -8.89
C GLU A 218 -2.55 -20.03 -8.33
#